data_45c5c93f0694a2067b3cb3ace9903ef4
#
_entry.id   45c5c93f0694a2067b3cb3ace9903ef4
#
_cell.length_a   1.000
_cell.length_b   1.000
_cell.length_c   1.000
_cell.angle_alpha   90.00
_cell.angle_beta   90.00
_cell.angle_gamma   90.00
#
_symmetry.space_group_name_H-M   'P 1'
#
loop_
_entity.id
_entity.type
_entity.pdbx_description
1 polymer ?
#
loop_
_entity_poly.entity_id
_entity_poly.type
_entity_poly.pdbx_seq_one_letter_code
_entity_poly.pdbx_strand_id
1 'polypeptide(L)'
;RRQRQMCIRDRFHAIYDIEESLYSDWMLNLLLQPLVENAIIHGVDQRPEGGGTVRITATQKKDTIVFTVEDNGVGIDPQILPNLLTQDSDGYGIKNVHERVQLYYGKEYGLQLESKQNVGTRVTLTIPACPKECHN
;
A
#
# COMPACT_ATOMS: atom_id res chain seq x y z
N ARG A 1 -3.44 -1.60 -20.06
CA ARG A 1 -3.19 -0.93 -18.81
C ARG A 1 -4.24 0.14 -18.56
N ARG A 2 -4.80 0.11 -17.40
CA ARG A 2 -5.83 1.07 -17.04
C ARG A 2 -5.38 1.99 -15.94
N GLN A 3 -5.81 3.22 -16.04
CA GLN A 3 -5.63 4.19 -14.98
C GLN A 3 -7.01 4.68 -14.56
N ARG A 4 -7.29 4.59 -13.29
CA ARG A 4 -8.53 5.12 -12.72
C ARG A 4 -8.21 6.26 -11.80
N GLN A 5 -9.06 7.27 -11.84
CA GLN A 5 -8.97 8.38 -10.92
C GLN A 5 -10.32 8.53 -10.23
N MET A 6 -10.28 8.53 -8.90
CA MET A 6 -11.47 8.71 -8.09
C MET A 6 -11.28 9.89 -7.16
N CYS A 7 -12.32 10.71 -7.06
CA CYS A 7 -12.35 11.75 -6.07
C CYS A 7 -13.08 11.20 -4.84
N ILE A 8 -12.35 11.00 -3.75
CA ILE A 8 -12.92 10.51 -2.51
C ILE A 8 -13.04 11.69 -1.57
N ARG A 9 -14.27 12.17 -1.36
CA ARG A 9 -14.53 13.43 -0.68
C ARG A 9 -13.95 14.58 -1.53
N ASP A 10 -14.11 15.79 -1.06
CA ASP A 10 -13.62 16.97 -1.77
C ASP A 10 -12.15 17.26 -1.48
N ARG A 11 -11.48 16.40 -0.72
CA ARG A 11 -10.17 16.72 -0.16
C ARG A 11 -9.00 16.04 -0.85
N PHE A 12 -9.23 14.93 -1.52
CA PHE A 12 -8.11 14.21 -2.14
C PHE A 12 -8.59 13.32 -3.28
N HIS A 13 -7.64 12.85 -4.06
CA HIS A 13 -7.89 11.97 -5.20
C HIS A 13 -7.13 10.65 -5.01
N ALA A 14 -7.74 9.56 -5.47
CA ALA A 14 -7.08 8.27 -5.53
C ALA A 14 -6.90 7.91 -7.00
N ILE A 15 -5.68 7.54 -7.37
CA ILE A 15 -5.33 7.17 -8.74
C ILE A 15 -4.88 5.71 -8.74
N TYR A 16 -5.58 4.86 -9.48
CA TYR A 16 -5.23 3.46 -9.63
C TYR A 16 -4.58 3.25 -10.99
N ASP A 17 -3.30 2.94 -10.99
CA ASP A 17 -2.53 2.67 -12.19
C ASP A 17 -2.08 1.22 -12.15
N ILE A 18 -3.05 0.32 -12.30
CA ILE A 18 -2.85 -1.12 -12.16
C ILE A 18 -3.48 -1.81 -13.35
N GLU A 19 -2.74 -2.74 -13.94
CA GLU A 19 -3.29 -3.60 -14.97
C GLU A 19 -4.39 -4.46 -14.37
N GLU A 20 -5.55 -4.51 -15.04
CA GLU A 20 -6.73 -5.15 -14.48
C GLU A 20 -6.51 -6.62 -14.15
N SER A 21 -5.72 -7.31 -14.99
CA SER A 21 -5.42 -8.72 -14.76
C SER A 21 -4.67 -8.97 -13.46
N LEU A 22 -3.90 -7.99 -13.00
CA LEU A 22 -3.15 -8.10 -11.75
C LEU A 22 -4.02 -7.84 -10.53
N TYR A 23 -5.18 -7.24 -10.72
CA TYR A 23 -6.02 -6.75 -9.64
C TYR A 23 -7.24 -7.63 -9.39
N SER A 24 -7.32 -8.78 -10.05
CA SER A 24 -8.51 -9.63 -9.97
C SER A 24 -8.51 -10.56 -8.77
N ASP A 25 -7.39 -10.72 -8.08
CA ASP A 25 -7.27 -11.61 -6.94
C ASP A 25 -7.93 -10.98 -5.71
N TRP A 26 -8.95 -11.66 -5.16
CA TRP A 26 -9.64 -11.16 -3.97
C TRP A 26 -8.72 -11.05 -2.77
N MET A 27 -7.76 -11.96 -2.63
CA MET A 27 -6.79 -11.90 -1.53
C MET A 27 -5.96 -10.64 -1.65
N LEU A 28 -5.57 -10.28 -2.86
CA LEU A 28 -4.80 -9.07 -3.08
C LEU A 28 -5.59 -7.84 -2.68
N ASN A 29 -6.89 -7.83 -2.98
CA ASN A 29 -7.73 -6.71 -2.55
C ASN A 29 -7.75 -6.58 -1.03
N LEU A 30 -7.80 -7.72 -0.32
CA LEU A 30 -7.76 -7.69 1.14
C LEU A 30 -6.44 -7.16 1.68
N LEU A 31 -5.35 -7.38 0.95
CA LEU A 31 -4.04 -6.89 1.37
C LEU A 31 -3.84 -5.41 1.04
N LEU A 32 -4.35 -4.98 -0.11
CA LEU A 32 -4.17 -3.60 -0.55
C LEU A 32 -5.09 -2.63 0.15
N GLN A 33 -6.31 -3.05 0.47
CA GLN A 33 -7.30 -2.15 1.05
C GLN A 33 -6.82 -1.47 2.33
N PRO A 34 -6.25 -2.19 3.30
CA PRO A 34 -5.74 -1.52 4.50
C PRO A 34 -4.64 -0.52 4.20
N LEU A 35 -3.82 -0.79 3.19
CA LEU A 35 -2.73 0.11 2.82
C LEU A 35 -3.28 1.40 2.21
N VAL A 36 -4.30 1.28 1.37
CA VAL A 36 -4.96 2.43 0.79
C VAL A 36 -5.66 3.24 1.87
N GLU A 37 -6.34 2.57 2.80
CA GLU A 37 -7.01 3.24 3.90
C GLU A 37 -6.01 4.01 4.77
N ASN A 38 -4.84 3.43 5.03
CA ASN A 38 -3.81 4.14 5.80
C ASN A 38 -3.32 5.38 5.08
N ALA A 39 -3.12 5.28 3.76
CA ALA A 39 -2.70 6.44 2.97
C ALA A 39 -3.72 7.55 3.05
N ILE A 40 -5.01 7.19 3.09
CA ILE A 40 -6.07 8.18 3.20
C ILE A 40 -6.14 8.74 4.61
N ILE A 41 -6.29 7.88 5.61
CA ILE A 41 -6.58 8.30 6.98
C ILE A 41 -5.39 8.97 7.63
N HIS A 42 -4.21 8.36 7.51
CA HIS A 42 -3.01 8.84 8.19
C HIS A 42 -2.14 9.73 7.33
N GLY A 43 -2.39 9.76 6.02
CA GLY A 43 -1.62 10.56 5.09
C GLY A 43 -2.37 11.79 4.63
N VAL A 44 -3.11 11.66 3.55
CA VAL A 44 -3.67 12.83 2.85
C VAL A 44 -4.79 13.51 3.62
N ASP A 45 -5.56 12.76 4.41
CA ASP A 45 -6.64 13.34 5.18
C ASP A 45 -6.14 14.22 6.32
N GLN A 46 -4.87 14.09 6.68
CA GLN A 46 -4.25 14.90 7.72
C GLN A 46 -3.64 16.19 7.20
N ARG A 47 -3.62 16.40 5.90
CA ARG A 47 -3.08 17.63 5.33
C ARG A 47 -3.98 18.79 5.70
N PRO A 48 -3.44 19.86 6.33
CA PRO A 48 -4.27 21.01 6.69
C PRO A 48 -4.91 21.70 5.48
N GLU A 49 -4.20 21.73 4.35
CA GLU A 49 -4.69 22.39 3.16
C GLU A 49 -5.55 21.49 2.28
N GLY A 50 -5.65 20.18 2.60
CA GLY A 50 -6.37 19.27 1.74
C GLY A 50 -5.63 18.98 0.44
N GLY A 51 -6.34 18.48 -0.55
CA GLY A 51 -5.79 18.34 -1.91
C GLY A 51 -4.77 17.24 -2.08
N GLY A 52 -4.78 16.22 -1.22
CA GLY A 52 -3.82 15.14 -1.33
C GLY A 52 -4.15 14.16 -2.44
N THR A 53 -3.16 13.35 -2.79
CA THR A 53 -3.30 12.32 -3.81
C THR A 53 -2.74 11.01 -3.28
N VAL A 54 -3.47 9.93 -3.51
CA VAL A 54 -3.01 8.57 -3.25
C VAL A 54 -2.90 7.86 -4.60
N ARG A 55 -1.73 7.31 -4.87
CA ARG A 55 -1.49 6.60 -6.14
C ARG A 55 -1.16 5.14 -5.85
N ILE A 56 -1.87 4.24 -6.49
CA ILE A 56 -1.67 2.80 -6.38
C ILE A 56 -1.15 2.31 -7.73
N THR A 57 0.03 1.70 -7.72
CA THR A 57 0.64 1.18 -8.94
C THR A 57 0.99 -0.29 -8.78
N ALA A 58 1.13 -0.98 -9.89
CA ALA A 58 1.56 -2.38 -9.90
C ALA A 58 2.51 -2.57 -11.08
N THR A 59 3.62 -3.24 -10.82
CA THR A 59 4.62 -3.55 -11.83
C THR A 59 5.00 -5.02 -11.70
N GLN A 60 4.94 -5.75 -12.80
CA GLN A 60 5.38 -7.14 -12.80
C GLN A 60 6.83 -7.21 -13.21
N LYS A 61 7.64 -7.92 -12.43
CA LYS A 61 9.06 -8.12 -12.69
C LYS A 61 9.35 -9.61 -12.62
N LYS A 62 9.58 -10.23 -13.77
CA LYS A 62 9.90 -11.67 -13.82
C LYS A 62 8.97 -12.48 -12.91
N ASP A 63 9.46 -12.80 -11.73
CA ASP A 63 8.79 -13.71 -10.82
C ASP A 63 8.01 -13.00 -9.73
N THR A 64 7.98 -11.68 -9.73
CA THR A 64 7.31 -10.93 -8.67
C THR A 64 6.42 -9.84 -9.24
N ILE A 65 5.44 -9.45 -8.44
CA ILE A 65 4.62 -8.27 -8.70
C ILE A 65 4.83 -7.32 -7.54
N VAL A 66 5.15 -6.08 -7.86
CA VAL A 66 5.39 -5.04 -6.88
C VAL A 66 4.25 -4.05 -6.94
N PHE A 67 3.53 -3.92 -5.82
CA PHE A 67 2.46 -2.94 -5.68
C PHE A 67 2.96 -1.82 -4.80
N THR A 68 2.69 -0.58 -5.20
CA THR A 68 3.02 0.56 -4.36
C THR A 68 1.75 1.35 -4.05
N VAL A 69 1.65 1.79 -2.81
CA VAL A 69 0.63 2.73 -2.37
C VAL A 69 1.37 3.96 -1.89
N GLU A 70 1.24 5.03 -2.63
CA GLU A 70 2.03 6.23 -2.42
C GLU A 70 1.10 7.40 -2.18
N ASP A 71 1.37 8.18 -1.13
CA ASP A 71 0.58 9.37 -0.87
C ASP A 71 1.50 10.58 -0.69
N ASN A 72 0.94 11.76 -0.89
CA ASN A 72 1.63 13.01 -0.64
C ASN A 72 1.09 13.70 0.62
N GLY A 73 0.75 12.89 1.62
CA GLY A 73 0.21 13.38 2.87
C GLY A 73 1.29 13.87 3.83
N VAL A 74 0.97 13.81 5.12
CA VAL A 74 1.86 14.37 6.15
C VAL A 74 3.06 13.49 6.47
N GLY A 75 3.08 12.26 5.96
CA GLY A 75 4.17 11.33 6.28
C GLY A 75 4.02 10.73 7.66
N ILE A 76 5.00 9.91 8.02
CA ILE A 76 5.03 9.19 9.30
C ILE A 76 6.16 9.74 10.13
N ASP A 77 5.89 9.91 11.42
CA ASP A 77 6.91 10.31 12.39
C ASP A 77 8.12 9.37 12.31
N PRO A 78 9.33 9.87 12.12
CA PRO A 78 10.52 9.01 12.04
C PRO A 78 10.75 8.13 13.27
N GLN A 79 10.20 8.51 14.42
CA GLN A 79 10.30 7.68 15.62
C GLN A 79 9.35 6.48 15.57
N ILE A 80 8.26 6.59 14.84
CA ILE A 80 7.28 5.52 14.72
C ILE A 80 7.62 4.58 13.56
N LEU A 81 8.12 5.13 12.48
CA LEU A 81 8.31 4.40 11.23
C LEU A 81 9.06 3.08 11.37
N PRO A 82 10.19 3.00 12.09
CA PRO A 82 10.95 1.76 12.16
C PRO A 82 10.18 0.62 12.83
N ASN A 83 9.16 0.93 13.62
CA ASN A 83 8.46 -0.07 14.41
C ASN A 83 7.15 -0.53 13.78
N LEU A 84 6.73 0.07 12.65
CA LEU A 84 5.42 -0.21 12.10
C LEU A 84 5.26 -1.65 11.60
N LEU A 85 6.35 -2.30 11.20
CA LEU A 85 6.29 -3.67 10.73
C LEU A 85 6.30 -4.68 11.87
N THR A 86 6.73 -4.27 13.07
CA THR A 86 6.90 -5.19 14.19
C THR A 86 5.96 -4.91 15.35
N GLN A 87 5.37 -3.74 15.40
CA GLN A 87 4.47 -3.34 16.48
C GLN A 87 3.19 -2.78 15.91
N ASP A 88 2.09 -3.10 16.54
CA ASP A 88 0.76 -2.67 16.09
C ASP A 88 0.17 -1.66 17.07
N SER A 89 1.01 -0.77 17.59
CA SER A 89 0.60 0.15 18.65
C SER A 89 0.04 1.47 18.15
N ASP A 90 0.21 1.80 16.88
CA ASP A 90 -0.12 3.13 16.39
C ASP A 90 -1.33 3.17 15.45
N GLY A 91 -2.08 2.09 15.39
CA GLY A 91 -3.34 2.07 14.66
C GLY A 91 -3.24 2.00 13.15
N TYR A 92 -2.04 1.78 12.61
CA TYR A 92 -1.88 1.67 11.16
C TYR A 92 -2.26 0.31 10.60
N GLY A 93 -2.14 -0.76 11.42
CA GLY A 93 -2.41 -2.11 10.94
C GLY A 93 -1.38 -2.65 9.97
N ILE A 94 -0.25 -1.99 9.84
CA ILE A 94 0.80 -2.39 8.89
C ILE A 94 1.40 -3.74 9.26
N LYS A 95 1.64 -3.94 10.55
CA LYS A 95 2.20 -5.21 11.03
C LYS A 95 1.32 -6.39 10.62
N ASN A 96 0.01 -6.25 10.77
CA ASN A 96 -0.92 -7.32 10.43
C ASN A 96 -0.88 -7.66 8.95
N VAL A 97 -0.82 -6.65 8.09
CA VAL A 97 -0.73 -6.88 6.65
C VAL A 97 0.62 -7.53 6.30
N HIS A 98 1.69 -7.03 6.89
CA HIS A 98 3.03 -7.58 6.64
C HIS A 98 3.10 -9.06 7.02
N GLU A 99 2.60 -9.40 8.19
CA GLU A 99 2.60 -10.78 8.66
C GLU A 99 1.72 -11.68 7.80
N ARG A 100 0.58 -11.15 7.36
CA ARG A 100 -0.32 -11.90 6.50
C ARG A 100 0.31 -12.20 5.15
N VAL A 101 1.01 -11.22 4.58
CA VAL A 101 1.73 -11.43 3.33
C VAL A 101 2.78 -12.52 3.50
N GLN A 102 3.54 -12.47 4.58
CA GLN A 102 4.58 -13.47 4.81
C GLN A 102 4.00 -14.85 5.07
N LEU A 103 2.89 -14.91 5.78
CA LEU A 103 2.23 -16.18 6.04
C LEU A 103 1.69 -16.82 4.76
N TYR A 104 1.13 -15.99 3.87
CA TYR A 104 0.49 -16.49 2.66
C TYR A 104 1.49 -16.79 1.55
N TYR A 105 2.52 -15.99 1.41
CA TYR A 105 3.44 -16.07 0.27
C TYR A 105 4.85 -16.51 0.64
N GLY A 106 5.29 -16.28 1.87
CA GLY A 106 6.63 -16.62 2.31
C GLY A 106 7.35 -15.47 2.98
N LYS A 107 8.40 -15.79 3.73
CA LYS A 107 9.12 -14.79 4.52
C LYS A 107 9.95 -13.82 3.68
N GLU A 108 10.23 -14.17 2.44
CA GLU A 108 10.97 -13.28 1.54
C GLU A 108 10.09 -12.18 0.97
N TYR A 109 8.79 -12.26 1.18
CA TYR A 109 7.83 -11.27 0.73
C TYR A 109 7.35 -10.46 1.91
N GLY A 110 6.72 -9.33 1.63
CA GLY A 110 6.18 -8.50 2.70
C GLY A 110 6.08 -7.05 2.27
N LEU A 111 6.10 -6.17 3.26
CA LEU A 111 5.96 -4.74 3.04
C LEU A 111 7.26 -4.03 3.30
N GLN A 112 7.48 -2.95 2.56
CA GLN A 112 8.54 -1.99 2.81
C GLN A 112 7.90 -0.61 2.92
N LEU A 113 8.45 0.19 3.82
CA LEU A 113 7.92 1.51 4.11
C LEU A 113 8.98 2.56 3.90
N GLU A 114 8.62 3.62 3.21
CA GLU A 114 9.44 4.82 3.08
C GLU A 114 8.55 6.01 3.37
N SER A 115 9.02 6.92 4.20
CA SER A 115 8.21 8.08 4.54
C SER A 115 9.11 9.26 4.89
N LYS A 116 8.61 10.45 4.57
CA LYS A 116 9.25 11.69 4.95
C LYS A 116 8.17 12.65 5.41
N GLN A 117 8.34 13.19 6.61
CA GLN A 117 7.34 14.09 7.17
C GLN A 117 7.10 15.27 6.24
N ASN A 118 5.84 15.63 6.07
CA ASN A 118 5.38 16.73 5.23
C ASN A 118 5.64 16.52 3.74
N VAL A 119 6.07 15.33 3.34
CA VAL A 119 6.25 14.97 1.93
C VAL A 119 5.33 13.84 1.53
N GLY A 120 5.30 12.76 2.31
CA GLY A 120 4.41 11.65 2.04
C GLY A 120 4.97 10.31 2.47
N THR A 121 4.27 9.26 2.08
CA THR A 121 4.60 7.89 2.45
C THR A 121 4.44 6.98 1.23
N ARG A 122 5.33 6.03 1.11
CA ARG A 122 5.23 4.96 0.11
C ARG A 122 5.30 3.62 0.82
N VAL A 123 4.29 2.79 0.58
CA VAL A 123 4.26 1.41 1.05
C VAL A 123 4.41 0.52 -0.17
N THR A 124 5.36 -0.40 -0.12
CA THR A 124 5.62 -1.33 -1.22
C THR A 124 5.26 -2.73 -0.77
N LEU A 125 4.41 -3.40 -1.53
CA LEU A 125 3.99 -4.78 -1.30
C LEU A 125 4.54 -5.62 -2.43
N THR A 126 5.37 -6.61 -2.10
CA THR A 126 5.93 -7.53 -3.08
C THR A 126 5.35 -8.91 -2.86
N ILE A 127 4.85 -9.52 -3.92
CA ILE A 127 4.31 -10.88 -3.89
C ILE A 127 4.85 -11.64 -5.10
N PRO A 128 4.80 -12.99 -5.08
CA PRO A 128 5.21 -13.74 -6.27
C PRO A 128 4.19 -13.55 -7.38
N ALA A 129 4.69 -13.50 -8.62
CA ALA A 129 3.83 -13.31 -9.78
C ALA A 129 2.93 -14.51 -10.00
N CYS A 130 3.38 -15.69 -9.59
CA CYS A 130 2.58 -16.89 -9.66
C CYS A 130 2.44 -17.47 -8.26
N PRO A 131 1.36 -17.18 -7.55
CA PRO A 131 1.14 -17.75 -6.23
C PRO A 131 1.07 -19.27 -6.27
N LYS A 132 1.16 -19.88 -5.09
CA LYS A 132 1.22 -21.33 -4.99
C LYS A 132 0.08 -22.03 -5.73
N GLU A 133 -1.08 -21.42 -5.77
CA GLU A 133 -2.25 -21.98 -6.45
C GLU A 133 -2.04 -22.15 -7.94
N CYS A 134 -1.15 -21.37 -8.52
CA CYS A 134 -0.84 -21.47 -9.95
C CYS A 134 -0.10 -22.75 -10.31
N HIS A 135 0.44 -23.44 -9.33
CA HIS A 135 1.23 -24.64 -9.56
C HIS A 135 0.40 -25.93 -9.49
N ASN A 136 -0.87 -25.81 -9.28
CA ASN A 136 -1.75 -26.97 -9.15
C ASN A 136 -2.46 -27.33 -10.44
#